data_3a90a81d9d53344f920707ef337facee
#
_entry.id   3a90a81d9d53344f920707ef337facee
#
_cell.length_a   1.000
_cell.length_b   1.000
_cell.length_c   1.000
_cell.angle_alpha   90.00
_cell.angle_beta   90.00
_cell.angle_gamma   90.00
#
_symmetry.space_group_name_H-M   'P 1'
#
loop_
_entity.id
_entity.type
_entity.pdbx_description
1 polymer ?
#
loop_
_entity_poly.entity_id
_entity_poly.type
_entity_poly.pdbx_seq_one_letter_code
_entity_poly.pdbx_strand_id
1 'polypeptide(L)'
;VVTMAGGQGTRLGHTGPKGTFKLDVYGKGKYLFEILIENLKEANKKYDTVIPWYIMTSKENNKETTDFLEKNNYFGYDRDHVTIFMQSELPLVDTEGKLLISKELKIKEASDGNGGTYSSLRASGCLADMKEKGIKWVFIGGVDNCLVKMVDPVLMGVAIDKQVTVACKSVVKANPKEKVGVFCKRNGKPNVIEYTEITDEMAESTDENGELLYGESHILCNLFSVGAIERMGANPL
;
A
#
# COMPACT_ATOMS: atom_id res chain seq x y z
N VAL A 1 7.09 2.42 8.68
CA VAL A 1 6.63 2.29 7.28
C VAL A 1 5.93 0.96 7.11
N VAL A 2 4.81 0.93 6.38
CA VAL A 2 4.11 -0.27 5.92
C VAL A 2 4.19 -0.32 4.40
N THR A 3 4.66 -1.45 3.85
CA THR A 3 4.69 -1.70 2.41
C THR A 3 3.70 -2.81 2.05
N MET A 4 2.72 -2.51 1.23
CA MET A 4 1.77 -3.49 0.70
C MET A 4 2.44 -4.25 -0.45
N ALA A 5 2.75 -5.52 -0.23
CA ALA A 5 3.48 -6.40 -1.14
C ALA A 5 2.79 -7.75 -1.41
N GLY A 6 1.47 -7.84 -1.16
CA GLY A 6 0.69 -9.06 -1.37
C GLY A 6 0.44 -9.42 -2.84
N GLY A 7 0.74 -8.53 -3.78
CA GLY A 7 0.49 -8.73 -5.20
C GLY A 7 1.57 -9.53 -5.92
N GLN A 8 1.13 -10.27 -6.98
CA GLN A 8 2.02 -10.91 -7.95
C GLN A 8 2.47 -9.93 -9.03
N GLY A 9 3.63 -10.21 -9.62
CA GLY A 9 4.24 -9.38 -10.68
C GLY A 9 3.65 -9.56 -12.08
N THR A 10 2.54 -10.25 -12.25
CA THR A 10 2.00 -10.68 -13.55
C THR A 10 1.78 -9.53 -14.53
N ARG A 11 1.29 -8.37 -14.07
CA ARG A 11 1.14 -7.17 -14.91
C ARG A 11 2.47 -6.57 -15.38
N LEU A 12 3.58 -6.91 -14.71
CA LEU A 12 4.94 -6.52 -15.08
C LEU A 12 5.64 -7.59 -15.93
N GLY A 13 4.93 -8.67 -16.32
CA GLY A 13 5.51 -9.81 -17.01
C GLY A 13 6.45 -10.65 -16.12
N HIS A 14 6.33 -10.53 -14.80
CA HIS A 14 7.16 -11.21 -13.81
C HIS A 14 6.42 -12.39 -13.16
N THR A 15 7.11 -13.52 -13.04
CA THR A 15 6.62 -14.69 -12.30
C THR A 15 7.14 -14.58 -10.87
N GLY A 16 6.23 -14.41 -9.89
CA GLY A 16 6.55 -14.29 -8.48
C GLY A 16 6.10 -12.97 -7.85
N PRO A 17 6.45 -12.73 -6.58
CA PRO A 17 6.06 -11.54 -5.84
C PRO A 17 6.52 -10.26 -6.52
N LYS A 18 5.64 -9.25 -6.60
CA LYS A 18 5.94 -7.99 -7.28
C LYS A 18 7.22 -7.31 -6.76
N GLY A 19 7.50 -7.38 -5.46
CA GLY A 19 8.70 -6.78 -4.86
C GLY A 19 10.03 -7.39 -5.32
N THR A 20 10.00 -8.61 -5.91
CA THR A 20 11.17 -9.29 -6.47
C THR A 20 11.40 -8.96 -7.93
N PHE A 21 10.55 -8.13 -8.55
CA PHE A 21 10.74 -7.64 -9.91
C PHE A 21 11.99 -6.77 -9.99
N LYS A 22 12.76 -6.96 -11.06
CA LYS A 22 14.03 -6.26 -11.27
C LYS A 22 13.86 -5.18 -12.32
N LEU A 23 14.09 -3.94 -11.92
CA LEU A 23 14.12 -2.77 -12.81
C LEU A 23 15.57 -2.51 -13.26
N ASP A 24 15.71 -2.05 -14.50
CA ASP A 24 16.96 -1.45 -14.95
C ASP A 24 17.01 0.01 -14.48
N VAL A 25 17.93 0.29 -13.57
CA VAL A 25 18.19 1.64 -13.05
C VAL A 25 19.58 2.06 -13.52
N TYR A 26 19.65 2.84 -14.60
CA TYR A 26 20.91 3.30 -15.21
C TYR A 26 21.90 2.16 -15.55
N GLY A 27 21.41 1.09 -16.19
CA GLY A 27 22.21 -0.07 -16.56
C GLY A 27 22.55 -1.02 -15.40
N LYS A 28 21.98 -0.79 -14.23
CA LYS A 28 22.08 -1.67 -13.06
C LYS A 28 20.71 -2.20 -12.69
N GLY A 29 20.56 -3.52 -12.75
CA GLY A 29 19.31 -4.14 -12.35
C GLY A 29 19.13 -4.09 -10.83
N LYS A 30 18.09 -3.41 -10.34
CA LYS A 30 17.71 -3.36 -8.93
C LYS A 30 16.31 -3.94 -8.71
N TYR A 31 16.14 -4.66 -7.61
CA TYR A 31 14.82 -5.16 -7.22
C TYR A 31 13.96 -4.04 -6.61
N LEU A 32 12.64 -4.11 -6.75
CA LEU A 32 11.74 -3.13 -6.12
C LEU A 32 11.94 -3.06 -4.61
N PHE A 33 12.08 -4.20 -3.93
CA PHE A 33 12.40 -4.21 -2.49
C PHE A 33 13.74 -3.53 -2.19
N GLU A 34 14.76 -3.75 -3.02
CA GLU A 34 16.07 -3.13 -2.85
C GLU A 34 15.99 -1.60 -2.91
N ILE A 35 15.23 -1.06 -3.88
CA ILE A 35 15.03 0.38 -4.02
C ILE A 35 14.31 0.97 -2.80
N LEU A 36 13.27 0.30 -2.29
CA LEU A 36 12.56 0.74 -1.09
C LEU A 36 13.46 0.72 0.15
N ILE A 37 14.29 -0.33 0.28
CA ILE A 37 15.26 -0.45 1.38
C ILE A 37 16.31 0.66 1.32
N GLU A 38 16.84 0.97 0.14
CA GLU A 38 17.77 2.08 -0.03
C GLU A 38 17.14 3.40 0.44
N ASN A 39 15.89 3.67 0.09
CA ASN A 39 15.17 4.85 0.57
C ASN A 39 15.03 4.88 2.10
N LEU A 40 14.75 3.74 2.73
CA LEU A 40 14.69 3.65 4.20
C LEU A 40 16.06 3.87 4.85
N LYS A 41 17.13 3.27 4.29
CA LYS A 41 18.50 3.45 4.79
C LYS A 41 18.95 4.91 4.70
N GLU A 42 18.63 5.60 3.62
CA GLU A 42 18.91 7.03 3.50
C GLU A 42 18.12 7.86 4.54
N ALA A 43 16.86 7.52 4.79
CA ALA A 43 16.08 8.16 5.83
C ALA A 43 16.65 7.88 7.23
N ASN A 44 17.04 6.63 7.53
CA ASN A 44 17.66 6.25 8.79
C ASN A 44 18.93 7.08 9.04
N LYS A 45 19.80 7.17 8.04
CA LYS A 45 21.02 7.99 8.12
C LYS A 45 20.71 9.47 8.34
N LYS A 46 19.71 10.00 7.63
CA LYS A 46 19.34 11.42 7.70
C LYS A 46 18.77 11.81 9.07
N TYR A 47 18.00 10.93 9.69
CA TYR A 47 17.27 11.21 10.94
C TYR A 47 17.87 10.52 12.15
N ASP A 48 19.04 9.85 11.99
CA ASP A 48 19.76 9.13 13.05
C ASP A 48 18.85 8.19 13.83
N THR A 49 18.09 7.35 13.09
CA THR A 49 17.14 6.38 13.66
C THR A 49 16.94 5.20 12.74
N VAL A 50 16.53 4.06 13.28
CA VAL A 50 16.11 2.91 12.45
C VAL A 50 14.60 2.86 12.40
N ILE A 51 14.06 3.02 11.20
CA ILE A 51 12.61 3.09 10.97
C ILE A 51 12.05 1.66 10.88
N PRO A 52 11.14 1.23 11.76
CA PRO A 52 10.51 -0.07 11.66
C PRO A 52 9.78 -0.25 10.33
N TRP A 53 10.06 -1.36 9.64
CA TRP A 53 9.49 -1.69 8.34
C TRP A 53 8.57 -2.90 8.43
N TYR A 54 7.29 -2.71 8.15
CA TYR A 54 6.26 -3.75 8.13
C TYR A 54 5.91 -4.07 6.68
N ILE A 55 6.01 -5.34 6.30
CA ILE A 55 5.77 -5.80 4.93
C ILE A 55 4.51 -6.66 4.93
N MET A 56 3.45 -6.19 4.29
CA MET A 56 2.23 -6.96 4.09
C MET A 56 2.37 -7.85 2.87
N THR A 57 2.26 -9.14 3.06
CA THR A 57 2.25 -10.18 2.02
C THR A 57 0.87 -10.80 1.89
N SER A 58 0.66 -11.64 0.88
CA SER A 58 -0.49 -12.53 0.77
C SER A 58 -0.11 -13.96 1.19
N LYS A 59 -1.08 -14.79 1.48
CA LYS A 59 -0.87 -16.23 1.74
C LYS A 59 -0.13 -16.90 0.58
N GLU A 60 -0.43 -16.48 -0.65
CA GLU A 60 0.18 -17.01 -1.86
C GLU A 60 1.67 -16.68 -1.96
N ASN A 61 2.08 -15.45 -1.62
CA ASN A 61 3.45 -14.99 -1.86
C ASN A 61 4.31 -14.80 -0.60
N ASN A 62 3.76 -15.06 0.59
CA ASN A 62 4.47 -14.82 1.86
C ASN A 62 5.79 -15.58 1.94
N LYS A 63 5.75 -16.88 1.65
CA LYS A 63 6.96 -17.73 1.73
C LYS A 63 8.02 -17.24 0.75
N GLU A 64 7.67 -17.03 -0.50
CA GLU A 64 8.60 -16.61 -1.54
C GLU A 64 9.19 -15.22 -1.24
N THR A 65 8.37 -14.29 -0.74
CA THR A 65 8.83 -12.96 -0.33
C THR A 65 9.80 -13.04 0.84
N THR A 66 9.49 -13.85 1.85
CA THR A 66 10.36 -14.04 3.02
C THR A 66 11.69 -14.66 2.63
N ASP A 67 11.65 -15.78 1.90
CA ASP A 67 12.85 -16.48 1.42
C ASP A 67 13.74 -15.55 0.57
N PHE A 68 13.12 -14.72 -0.27
CA PHE A 68 13.82 -13.74 -1.09
C PHE A 68 14.55 -12.67 -0.26
N LEU A 69 13.88 -12.10 0.72
CA LEU A 69 14.48 -11.08 1.59
C LEU A 69 15.61 -11.67 2.45
N GLU A 70 15.42 -12.87 2.99
CA GLU A 70 16.45 -13.59 3.75
C GLU A 70 17.67 -13.91 2.89
N LYS A 71 17.46 -14.47 1.70
CA LYS A 71 18.53 -14.80 0.73
C LYS A 71 19.37 -13.57 0.37
N ASN A 72 18.76 -12.40 0.30
CA ASN A 72 19.45 -11.15 0.00
C ASN A 72 19.88 -10.39 1.28
N ASN A 73 19.85 -11.05 2.44
CA ASN A 73 20.21 -10.44 3.73
C ASN A 73 19.53 -9.07 3.91
N TYR A 74 18.24 -9.00 3.58
CA TYR A 74 17.43 -7.78 3.66
C TYR A 74 18.12 -6.55 3.01
N PHE A 75 18.97 -6.77 2.01
CA PHE A 75 19.82 -5.74 1.36
C PHE A 75 20.58 -4.86 2.36
N GLY A 76 20.97 -5.46 3.50
CA GLY A 76 21.68 -4.78 4.58
C GLY A 76 20.80 -3.85 5.43
N TYR A 77 19.49 -4.03 5.43
CA TYR A 77 18.60 -3.44 6.43
C TYR A 77 18.63 -4.27 7.72
N ASP A 78 18.49 -3.63 8.87
CA ASP A 78 18.47 -4.31 10.15
C ASP A 78 17.24 -5.22 10.26
N ARG A 79 17.48 -6.54 10.33
CA ARG A 79 16.44 -7.57 10.36
C ARG A 79 15.48 -7.42 11.55
N ASP A 80 15.99 -6.97 12.70
CA ASP A 80 15.20 -6.81 13.92
C ASP A 80 14.15 -5.69 13.81
N HIS A 81 14.31 -4.84 12.80
CA HIS A 81 13.37 -3.78 12.46
C HIS A 81 12.45 -4.13 11.28
N VAL A 82 12.47 -5.38 10.81
CA VAL A 82 11.58 -5.84 9.71
C VAL A 82 10.56 -6.84 10.23
N THR A 83 9.30 -6.54 10.06
CA THR A 83 8.18 -7.44 10.40
C THR A 83 7.39 -7.77 9.14
N ILE A 84 7.24 -9.07 8.84
CA ILE A 84 6.41 -9.54 7.73
C ILE A 84 5.10 -10.07 8.30
N PHE A 85 3.97 -9.64 7.73
CA PHE A 85 2.64 -10.10 8.11
C PHE A 85 1.79 -10.36 6.88
N MET A 86 0.77 -11.18 7.01
CA MET A 86 -0.12 -11.52 5.90
C MET A 86 -1.40 -10.68 5.94
N GLN A 87 -1.87 -10.30 4.76
CA GLN A 87 -3.22 -9.74 4.59
C GLN A 87 -4.27 -10.83 4.79
N SER A 88 -5.50 -10.41 5.11
CA SER A 88 -6.64 -11.28 5.21
C SER A 88 -7.12 -11.73 3.83
N GLU A 89 -7.84 -12.85 3.80
CA GLU A 89 -8.50 -13.38 2.61
C GLU A 89 -10.01 -13.46 2.85
N LEU A 90 -10.79 -13.33 1.78
CA LEU A 90 -12.23 -13.48 1.78
C LEU A 90 -12.64 -14.64 0.88
N PRO A 91 -13.70 -15.38 1.23
CA PRO A 91 -14.27 -16.40 0.37
C PRO A 91 -14.70 -15.81 -0.98
N LEU A 92 -14.34 -16.50 -2.06
CA LEU A 92 -14.81 -16.15 -3.40
C LEU A 92 -16.24 -16.71 -3.61
N VAL A 93 -17.07 -15.87 -4.23
CA VAL A 93 -18.41 -16.23 -4.67
C VAL A 93 -18.54 -16.05 -6.18
N ASP A 94 -19.45 -16.77 -6.80
CA ASP A 94 -19.86 -16.53 -8.18
C ASP A 94 -20.84 -15.34 -8.28
N THR A 95 -21.31 -15.05 -9.48
CA THR A 95 -22.27 -13.97 -9.75
C THR A 95 -23.66 -14.19 -9.12
N GLU A 96 -23.94 -15.41 -8.67
CA GLU A 96 -25.18 -15.76 -7.96
C GLU A 96 -25.00 -15.78 -6.44
N GLY A 97 -23.79 -15.44 -5.93
CA GLY A 97 -23.46 -15.42 -4.51
C GLY A 97 -23.14 -16.79 -3.91
N LYS A 98 -22.92 -17.83 -4.72
CA LYS A 98 -22.54 -19.16 -4.25
C LYS A 98 -21.02 -19.24 -4.04
N LEU A 99 -20.61 -19.91 -2.96
CA LEU A 99 -19.19 -20.14 -2.67
C LEU A 99 -18.50 -20.93 -3.78
N LEU A 100 -17.34 -20.44 -4.22
CA LEU A 100 -16.47 -21.16 -5.14
C LEU A 100 -15.65 -22.20 -4.36
N ILE A 101 -15.69 -23.46 -4.83
CA ILE A 101 -15.00 -24.59 -4.22
C ILE A 101 -13.89 -25.06 -5.17
N SER A 102 -12.72 -25.37 -4.63
CA SER A 102 -11.61 -25.97 -5.37
C SER A 102 -11.87 -27.44 -5.69
N LYS A 103 -11.02 -28.04 -6.52
CA LYS A 103 -11.06 -29.47 -6.82
C LYS A 103 -10.84 -30.35 -5.58
N GLU A 104 -10.15 -29.82 -4.57
CA GLU A 104 -9.85 -30.46 -3.28
C GLU A 104 -10.97 -30.21 -2.24
N LEU A 105 -12.14 -29.75 -2.66
CA LEU A 105 -13.32 -29.45 -1.82
C LEU A 105 -13.05 -28.38 -0.73
N LYS A 106 -12.11 -27.45 -1.00
CA LYS A 106 -11.84 -26.29 -0.14
C LYS A 106 -12.52 -25.05 -0.70
N ILE A 107 -12.98 -24.16 0.19
CA ILE A 107 -13.47 -22.84 -0.21
C ILE A 107 -12.30 -22.08 -0.85
N LYS A 108 -12.53 -21.53 -2.04
CA LYS A 108 -11.56 -20.63 -2.66
C LYS A 108 -11.62 -19.27 -1.98
N GLU A 109 -10.46 -18.73 -1.69
CA GLU A 109 -10.28 -17.43 -1.05
C GLU A 109 -9.42 -16.54 -1.93
N ALA A 110 -9.57 -15.25 -1.78
CA ALA A 110 -8.71 -14.24 -2.39
C ALA A 110 -8.48 -13.09 -1.40
N SER A 111 -7.43 -12.33 -1.65
CA SER A 111 -7.12 -11.12 -0.89
C SER A 111 -8.33 -10.20 -0.77
N ASP A 112 -8.55 -9.67 0.43
CA ASP A 112 -9.57 -8.65 0.74
C ASP A 112 -9.22 -7.26 0.23
N GLY A 113 -8.13 -7.13 -0.52
CA GLY A 113 -7.65 -5.88 -1.11
C GLY A 113 -6.93 -4.96 -0.12
N ASN A 114 -6.67 -3.73 -0.57
CA ASN A 114 -5.90 -2.75 0.22
C ASN A 114 -6.65 -2.27 1.48
N GLY A 115 -7.98 -2.33 1.48
CA GLY A 115 -8.81 -1.97 2.64
C GLY A 115 -8.59 -2.88 3.84
N GLY A 116 -8.29 -4.14 3.62
CA GLY A 116 -7.97 -5.13 4.65
C GLY A 116 -6.64 -4.90 5.38
N THR A 117 -5.80 -3.96 4.92
CA THR A 117 -4.51 -3.66 5.55
C THR A 117 -4.65 -3.29 7.03
N TYR A 118 -5.66 -2.52 7.39
CA TYR A 118 -5.85 -2.01 8.76
C TYR A 118 -6.28 -3.12 9.72
N SER A 119 -7.21 -3.96 9.30
CA SER A 119 -7.65 -5.15 10.06
C SER A 119 -6.52 -6.17 10.19
N SER A 120 -5.73 -6.37 9.14
CA SER A 120 -4.56 -7.25 9.13
C SER A 120 -3.44 -6.76 10.06
N LEU A 121 -3.15 -5.46 10.09
CA LEU A 121 -2.21 -4.86 11.06
C LEU A 121 -2.63 -5.10 12.51
N ARG A 122 -3.95 -5.04 12.78
CA ARG A 122 -4.50 -5.33 14.11
C ARG A 122 -4.41 -6.82 14.43
N ALA A 123 -4.87 -7.68 13.53
CA ALA A 123 -4.95 -9.13 13.75
C ALA A 123 -3.56 -9.78 13.89
N SER A 124 -2.55 -9.29 13.15
CA SER A 124 -1.17 -9.78 13.21
C SER A 124 -0.39 -9.33 14.45
N GLY A 125 -0.93 -8.41 15.27
CA GLY A 125 -0.19 -7.81 16.38
C GLY A 125 0.72 -6.63 15.98
N CYS A 126 0.88 -6.33 14.69
CA CYS A 126 1.73 -5.23 14.22
C CYS A 126 1.29 -3.88 14.79
N LEU A 127 -0.03 -3.64 14.92
CA LEU A 127 -0.53 -2.41 15.51
C LEU A 127 -0.17 -2.28 17.00
N ALA A 128 -0.16 -3.39 17.74
CA ALA A 128 0.26 -3.41 19.14
C ALA A 128 1.76 -3.10 19.26
N ASP A 129 2.59 -3.74 18.43
CA ASP A 129 4.02 -3.48 18.35
C ASP A 129 4.34 -2.02 17.99
N MET A 130 3.61 -1.43 17.04
CA MET A 130 3.74 0.00 16.72
C MET A 130 3.46 0.91 17.92
N LYS A 131 2.45 0.56 18.72
CA LYS A 131 2.08 1.33 19.93
C LYS A 131 3.14 1.18 21.03
N GLU A 132 3.65 -0.02 21.25
CA GLU A 132 4.73 -0.31 22.19
C GLU A 132 6.02 0.45 21.85
N LYS A 133 6.37 0.50 20.56
CA LYS A 133 7.49 1.29 20.05
C LYS A 133 7.25 2.82 20.07
N GLY A 134 6.08 3.27 20.51
CA GLY A 134 5.73 4.70 20.57
C GLY A 134 5.56 5.37 19.22
N ILE A 135 5.34 4.60 18.14
CA ILE A 135 5.13 5.14 16.79
C ILE A 135 3.85 5.98 16.77
N LYS A 136 3.93 7.18 16.21
CA LYS A 136 2.79 8.10 16.10
C LYS A 136 2.19 8.14 14.70
N TRP A 137 3.05 8.02 13.69
CA TRP A 137 2.69 8.14 12.28
C TRP A 137 3.20 6.95 11.48
N VAL A 138 2.41 6.50 10.55
CA VAL A 138 2.71 5.35 9.69
C VAL A 138 2.48 5.74 8.23
N PHE A 139 3.53 5.66 7.44
CA PHE A 139 3.39 5.70 5.97
C PHE A 139 2.93 4.33 5.49
N ILE A 140 1.92 4.29 4.62
CA ILE A 140 1.42 3.07 3.96
C ILE A 140 1.45 3.27 2.46
N GLY A 141 2.18 2.41 1.75
CA GLY A 141 2.36 2.49 0.30
C GLY A 141 2.50 1.13 -0.38
N GLY A 142 2.35 1.12 -1.69
CA GLY A 142 2.53 -0.09 -2.51
C GLY A 142 4.00 -0.36 -2.84
N VAL A 143 4.36 -1.64 -2.97
CA VAL A 143 5.73 -2.07 -3.32
C VAL A 143 6.14 -1.66 -4.74
N ASP A 144 5.20 -1.40 -5.62
CA ASP A 144 5.43 -1.02 -7.01
C ASP A 144 5.67 0.49 -7.23
N ASN A 145 5.32 1.31 -6.26
CA ASN A 145 5.58 2.74 -6.33
C ASN A 145 6.96 3.08 -5.72
N CYS A 146 8.02 2.73 -6.44
CA CYS A 146 9.40 2.90 -5.97
C CYS A 146 9.89 4.35 -5.99
N LEU A 147 9.17 5.29 -6.61
CA LEU A 147 9.49 6.71 -6.63
C LEU A 147 8.92 7.48 -5.43
N VAL A 148 8.10 6.83 -4.61
CA VAL A 148 7.50 7.46 -3.45
C VAL A 148 8.53 7.69 -2.36
N LYS A 149 8.52 8.90 -1.82
CA LYS A 149 9.28 9.23 -0.61
C LYS A 149 8.52 8.75 0.62
N MET A 150 8.86 7.56 1.10
CA MET A 150 8.16 6.89 2.23
C MET A 150 8.30 7.66 3.55
N VAL A 151 9.41 8.37 3.74
CA VAL A 151 9.65 9.22 4.92
C VAL A 151 9.70 10.66 4.45
N ASP A 152 8.55 11.32 4.48
CA ASP A 152 8.41 12.69 4.02
C ASP A 152 8.05 13.64 5.18
N PRO A 153 9.02 14.41 5.67
CA PRO A 153 8.79 15.35 6.77
C PRO A 153 7.83 16.49 6.39
N VAL A 154 7.74 16.84 5.09
CA VAL A 154 6.80 17.86 4.62
C VAL A 154 5.38 17.38 4.73
N LEU A 155 5.08 16.16 4.24
CA LEU A 155 3.74 15.56 4.36
C LEU A 155 3.35 15.41 5.84
N MET A 156 4.28 14.97 6.69
CA MET A 156 4.05 14.84 8.12
C MET A 156 3.82 16.21 8.79
N GLY A 157 4.64 17.20 8.44
CA GLY A 157 4.50 18.56 8.95
C GLY A 157 3.15 19.18 8.60
N VAL A 158 2.70 19.01 7.35
CA VAL A 158 1.36 19.47 6.91
C VAL A 158 0.26 18.74 7.69
N ALA A 159 0.37 17.41 7.90
CA ALA A 159 -0.62 16.66 8.66
C ALA A 159 -0.74 17.16 10.12
N ILE A 160 0.38 17.47 10.75
CA ILE A 160 0.44 18.00 12.12
C ILE A 160 -0.12 19.43 12.17
N ASP A 161 0.33 20.31 11.26
CA ASP A 161 -0.13 21.71 11.18
C ASP A 161 -1.65 21.81 10.96
N LYS A 162 -2.20 20.98 10.07
CA LYS A 162 -3.63 20.92 9.79
C LYS A 162 -4.43 20.09 10.80
N GLN A 163 -3.78 19.50 11.80
CA GLN A 163 -4.41 18.66 12.82
C GLN A 163 -5.26 17.52 12.25
N VAL A 164 -4.83 16.96 11.10
CA VAL A 164 -5.50 15.82 10.47
C VAL A 164 -4.86 14.52 10.89
N THR A 165 -5.61 13.44 10.85
CA THR A 165 -5.12 12.10 11.22
C THR A 165 -4.74 11.25 10.02
N VAL A 166 -5.05 11.74 8.81
CA VAL A 166 -4.72 11.11 7.53
C VAL A 166 -4.30 12.21 6.56
N ALA A 167 -3.21 11.98 5.83
CA ALA A 167 -2.76 12.83 4.73
C ALA A 167 -2.28 11.94 3.58
N CYS A 168 -2.60 12.32 2.36
CA CYS A 168 -2.23 11.59 1.15
C CYS A 168 -1.57 12.52 0.14
N LYS A 169 -0.73 11.96 -0.72
CA LYS A 169 -0.29 12.64 -1.94
C LYS A 169 -1.09 12.13 -3.12
N SER A 170 -1.40 13.04 -4.03
CA SER A 170 -2.01 12.76 -5.31
C SER A 170 -1.09 13.18 -6.46
N VAL A 171 -1.42 12.74 -7.64
CA VAL A 171 -0.84 13.19 -8.91
C VAL A 171 -2.00 13.47 -9.85
N VAL A 172 -1.94 14.58 -10.57
CA VAL A 172 -2.96 14.90 -11.57
C VAL A 172 -2.91 13.86 -12.69
N LYS A 173 -4.08 13.35 -13.08
CA LYS A 173 -4.22 12.39 -14.19
C LYS A 173 -3.66 12.96 -15.48
N ALA A 174 -2.96 12.11 -16.23
CA ALA A 174 -2.47 12.48 -17.56
C ALA A 174 -3.60 12.60 -18.60
N ASN A 175 -4.70 11.86 -18.41
CA ASN A 175 -5.89 11.91 -19.27
C ASN A 175 -7.11 11.31 -18.54
N PRO A 176 -8.35 11.57 -19.02
CA PRO A 176 -9.57 11.08 -18.37
C PRO A 176 -9.64 9.56 -18.23
N LYS A 177 -9.06 8.81 -19.15
CA LYS A 177 -9.14 7.33 -19.22
C LYS A 177 -7.98 6.61 -18.49
N GLU A 178 -7.15 7.34 -17.77
CA GLU A 178 -6.09 6.73 -16.96
C GLU A 178 -6.69 5.82 -15.89
N LYS A 179 -6.20 4.55 -15.83
CA LYS A 179 -6.71 3.51 -14.94
C LYS A 179 -6.13 3.64 -13.54
N VAL A 180 -6.64 4.61 -12.79
CA VAL A 180 -6.23 4.91 -11.42
C VAL A 180 -7.46 5.32 -10.59
N GLY A 181 -7.49 4.98 -9.31
CA GLY A 181 -8.49 5.50 -8.38
C GLY A 181 -8.35 7.01 -8.22
N VAL A 182 -9.44 7.74 -8.06
CA VAL A 182 -9.44 9.20 -7.97
C VAL A 182 -10.03 9.67 -6.65
N PHE A 183 -9.44 10.70 -6.08
CA PHE A 183 -9.97 11.34 -4.88
C PHE A 183 -11.25 12.12 -5.20
N CYS A 184 -12.23 11.99 -4.32
CA CYS A 184 -13.49 12.72 -4.40
C CYS A 184 -14.04 13.01 -3.00
N LYS A 185 -15.18 13.68 -2.95
CA LYS A 185 -16.02 13.80 -1.76
C LYS A 185 -17.36 13.09 -2.00
N ARG A 186 -17.66 12.11 -1.15
CA ARG A 186 -18.96 11.45 -1.14
C ARG A 186 -19.70 11.86 0.14
N ASN A 187 -20.84 12.52 0.01
CA ASN A 187 -21.60 13.07 1.15
C ASN A 187 -20.75 13.96 2.07
N GLY A 188 -19.88 14.81 1.49
CA GLY A 188 -18.98 15.71 2.19
C GLY A 188 -17.77 15.07 2.84
N LYS A 189 -17.60 13.76 2.75
CA LYS A 189 -16.46 13.00 3.30
C LYS A 189 -15.47 12.63 2.19
N PRO A 190 -14.15 12.68 2.46
CA PRO A 190 -13.14 12.17 1.53
C PRO A 190 -13.42 10.70 1.15
N ASN A 191 -13.27 10.41 -0.12
CA ASN A 191 -13.46 9.07 -0.68
C ASN A 191 -12.53 8.88 -1.89
N VAL A 192 -12.40 7.64 -2.36
CA VAL A 192 -11.74 7.28 -3.61
C VAL A 192 -12.74 6.52 -4.45
N ILE A 193 -12.88 6.89 -5.72
CA ILE A 193 -13.64 6.13 -6.72
C ILE A 193 -12.61 5.36 -7.53
N GLU A 194 -12.74 4.03 -7.58
CA GLU A 194 -11.85 3.20 -8.40
C GLU A 194 -12.15 3.36 -9.89
N TYR A 195 -11.14 3.17 -10.74
CA TYR A 195 -11.28 3.30 -12.18
C TYR A 195 -12.29 2.32 -12.79
N THR A 196 -12.67 1.27 -12.06
CA THR A 196 -13.71 0.31 -12.43
C THR A 196 -15.13 0.77 -12.07
N GLU A 197 -15.26 1.81 -11.26
CA GLU A 197 -16.53 2.33 -10.74
C GLU A 197 -16.89 3.70 -11.32
N ILE A 198 -15.87 4.48 -11.73
CA ILE A 198 -16.08 5.81 -12.32
C ILE A 198 -16.72 5.66 -13.71
N THR A 199 -17.80 6.42 -13.97
CA THR A 199 -18.43 6.44 -15.30
C THR A 199 -17.62 7.30 -16.27
N ASP A 200 -17.79 7.07 -17.58
CA ASP A 200 -17.12 7.86 -18.61
C ASP A 200 -17.50 9.35 -18.50
N GLU A 201 -18.77 9.65 -18.21
CA GLU A 201 -19.26 11.01 -17.99
C GLU A 201 -18.54 11.70 -16.81
N MET A 202 -18.37 11.00 -15.68
CA MET A 202 -17.63 11.53 -14.53
C MET A 202 -16.16 11.70 -14.87
N ALA A 203 -15.55 10.73 -15.54
CA ALA A 203 -14.12 10.74 -15.87
C ALA A 203 -13.75 11.91 -16.80
N GLU A 204 -14.66 12.29 -17.71
CA GLU A 204 -14.46 13.35 -18.70
C GLU A 204 -14.97 14.73 -18.24
N SER A 205 -15.65 14.80 -17.06
CA SER A 205 -16.18 16.06 -16.54
C SER A 205 -15.06 17.03 -16.13
N THR A 206 -15.24 18.30 -16.47
CA THR A 206 -14.30 19.38 -16.20
C THR A 206 -14.95 20.51 -15.40
N ASP A 207 -14.13 21.29 -14.73
CA ASP A 207 -14.53 22.54 -14.10
C ASP A 207 -14.61 23.70 -15.12
N GLU A 208 -14.86 24.91 -14.65
CA GLU A 208 -14.93 26.13 -15.45
C GLU A 208 -13.60 26.53 -16.14
N ASN A 209 -12.48 25.97 -15.66
CA ASN A 209 -11.13 26.20 -16.21
C ASN A 209 -10.72 25.10 -17.19
N GLY A 210 -11.56 24.08 -17.40
CA GLY A 210 -11.26 22.93 -18.24
C GLY A 210 -10.42 21.86 -17.56
N GLU A 211 -10.19 21.94 -16.24
CA GLU A 211 -9.47 20.94 -15.46
C GLU A 211 -10.44 19.80 -15.07
N LEU A 212 -9.92 18.55 -15.04
CA LEU A 212 -10.73 17.39 -14.68
C LEU A 212 -11.25 17.50 -13.23
N LEU A 213 -12.56 17.39 -13.03
CA LEU A 213 -13.18 17.37 -11.70
C LEU A 213 -12.73 16.16 -10.86
N TYR A 214 -12.44 15.04 -11.51
CA TYR A 214 -11.89 13.81 -10.91
C TYR A 214 -10.44 13.60 -11.38
N GLY A 215 -9.62 14.67 -11.29
CA GLY A 215 -8.27 14.69 -11.79
C GLY A 215 -7.21 14.20 -10.82
N GLU A 216 -7.48 14.17 -9.51
CA GLU A 216 -6.50 13.82 -8.46
C GLU A 216 -6.39 12.32 -8.25
N SER A 217 -5.32 11.70 -8.75
CA SER A 217 -5.07 10.27 -8.67
C SER A 217 -4.66 9.82 -7.27
N HIS A 218 -5.21 8.71 -6.79
CA HIS A 218 -4.77 8.02 -5.59
C HIS A 218 -3.58 7.09 -5.91
N ILE A 219 -2.38 7.49 -5.54
CA ILE A 219 -1.13 6.77 -5.87
C ILE A 219 -0.59 5.91 -4.72
N LEU A 220 -1.41 5.54 -3.75
CA LEU A 220 -1.02 4.78 -2.55
C LEU A 220 0.13 5.42 -1.77
N CYS A 221 0.16 6.75 -1.69
CA CYS A 221 1.10 7.51 -0.88
C CYS A 221 0.36 8.11 0.32
N ASN A 222 0.20 7.32 1.36
CA ASN A 222 -0.69 7.62 2.48
C ASN A 222 0.08 7.70 3.79
N LEU A 223 -0.20 8.72 4.58
CA LEU A 223 0.30 8.90 5.94
C LEU A 223 -0.88 8.87 6.92
N PHE A 224 -0.82 7.97 7.90
CA PHE A 224 -1.86 7.79 8.91
C PHE A 224 -1.28 8.00 10.31
N SER A 225 -2.04 8.62 11.22
CA SER A 225 -1.76 8.46 12.64
C SER A 225 -2.09 7.03 13.08
N VAL A 226 -1.34 6.50 14.06
CA VAL A 226 -1.61 5.16 14.62
C VAL A 226 -3.04 5.06 15.17
N GLY A 227 -3.57 6.14 15.77
CA GLY A 227 -4.96 6.17 16.22
C GLY A 227 -5.99 6.09 15.08
N ALA A 228 -5.68 6.60 13.87
CA ALA A 228 -6.53 6.42 12.72
C ALA A 228 -6.55 4.96 12.26
N ILE A 229 -5.38 4.31 12.17
CA ILE A 229 -5.26 2.88 11.83
C ILE A 229 -6.04 2.02 12.82
N GLU A 230 -5.95 2.34 14.12
CA GLU A 230 -6.68 1.60 15.17
C GLU A 230 -8.20 1.67 14.96
N ARG A 231 -8.74 2.87 14.67
CA ARG A 231 -10.18 3.03 14.39
C ARG A 231 -10.63 2.30 13.13
N MET A 232 -9.84 2.37 12.06
CA MET A 232 -10.13 1.67 10.80
C MET A 232 -10.05 0.16 10.95
N GLY A 233 -9.05 -0.35 11.67
CA GLY A 233 -8.91 -1.79 11.94
C GLY A 233 -9.94 -2.37 12.91
N ALA A 234 -10.63 -1.52 13.68
CA ALA A 234 -11.73 -1.94 14.55
C ALA A 234 -13.07 -2.11 13.83
N ASN A 235 -13.24 -1.42 12.70
CA ASN A 235 -14.45 -1.43 11.88
C ASN A 235 -14.05 -1.78 10.44
N PRO A 236 -13.71 -3.05 10.15
CA PRO A 236 -13.39 -3.49 8.80
C PRO A 236 -14.59 -3.25 7.89
N LEU A 237 -14.31 -2.92 6.63
CA LEU A 237 -15.31 -2.69 5.58
C LEU A 237 -16.07 -3.96 5.26
#